data_acca497e37cf34351b8611f2c0473500
#
_entry.id   acca497e37cf34351b8611f2c0473500
#
_cell.length_a   1.000
_cell.length_b   1.000
_cell.length_c   1.000
_cell.angle_alpha   90.00
_cell.angle_beta   90.00
_cell.angle_gamma   90.00
#
_symmetry.space_group_name_H-M   'P 1'
#
loop_
_entity.id
_entity.type
_entity.pdbx_description
1 polymer ?
#
loop_
_entity_poly.entity_id
_entity_poly.type
_entity_poly.pdbx_seq_one_letter_code
_entity_poly.pdbx_strand_id
1 'polypeptide(L)'
;HQPRRQRQMCIRDRRNAVEINNAFAINYMEITDIKKQSSKYQITAINKLNGNKFTFFANNIIAATGVHALPGDYSVKSSGIKFSGGAHLILKDDPLKINGNGILLPKTEDNRIMFVLPWFGNTIVGTTDTETFSGTLDRPRANNEDKEYIIRHIKKYFNVDNVEYTSSWSGIRALIDNKLTSTKNVSRGHFFNNVDERFIQISGGKLTGFRLIAKESLELLFSDNFELT
;
A
#
# COMPACT_ATOMS: atom_id res chain seq x y z
N HIS A 1 5.11 17.70 -11.48
CA HIS A 1 5.46 16.70 -12.53
C HIS A 1 6.14 15.43 -12.02
N GLN A 2 6.81 15.44 -10.87
CA GLN A 2 7.58 14.28 -10.40
C GLN A 2 6.73 13.10 -9.84
N PRO A 3 5.68 13.28 -9.01
CA PRO A 3 4.92 12.15 -8.49
C PRO A 3 4.23 11.32 -9.58
N ARG A 4 3.82 11.98 -10.66
CA ARG A 4 3.18 11.34 -11.81
C ARG A 4 4.17 10.50 -12.62
N ARG A 5 5.40 11.00 -12.83
CA ARG A 5 6.48 10.26 -13.53
C ARG A 5 6.92 9.04 -12.74
N GLN A 6 7.14 9.17 -11.43
CA GLN A 6 7.59 8.06 -10.60
C GLN A 6 6.54 6.94 -10.53
N ARG A 7 5.27 7.28 -10.35
CA ARG A 7 4.18 6.31 -10.36
C ARG A 7 4.00 5.64 -11.74
N GLN A 8 4.10 6.39 -12.83
CA GLN A 8 4.07 5.84 -14.19
C GLN A 8 5.28 4.95 -14.47
N MET A 9 6.46 5.31 -14.01
CA MET A 9 7.66 4.48 -14.15
C MET A 9 7.48 3.13 -13.45
N CYS A 10 7.05 3.11 -12.18
CA CYS A 10 6.82 1.85 -11.47
C CYS A 10 5.76 0.96 -12.12
N ILE A 11 4.69 1.54 -12.68
CA ILE A 11 3.66 0.79 -13.40
C ILE A 11 4.23 0.23 -14.71
N ARG A 12 4.96 1.03 -15.47
CA ARG A 12 5.57 0.63 -16.74
C ARG A 12 6.63 -0.45 -16.52
N ASP A 13 7.48 -0.31 -15.51
CA ASP A 13 8.51 -1.31 -15.20
C ASP A 13 7.91 -2.66 -14.84
N ARG A 14 6.84 -2.68 -14.04
CA ARG A 14 6.14 -3.93 -13.70
C ARG A 14 5.50 -4.56 -14.93
N ARG A 15 4.86 -3.76 -15.79
CA ARG A 15 4.28 -4.25 -17.04
C ARG A 15 5.36 -4.85 -17.94
N ASN A 16 6.46 -4.15 -18.16
CA ASN A 16 7.57 -4.63 -18.96
C ASN A 16 8.17 -5.93 -18.39
N ALA A 17 8.33 -6.01 -17.05
CA ALA A 17 8.83 -7.21 -16.41
C ALA A 17 7.94 -8.43 -16.66
N VAL A 18 6.62 -8.26 -16.68
CA VAL A 18 5.66 -9.31 -17.03
C VAL A 18 5.75 -9.71 -18.49
N GLU A 19 5.78 -8.74 -19.41
CA GLU A 19 5.79 -8.97 -20.85
C GLU A 19 7.09 -9.64 -21.34
N ILE A 20 8.24 -9.26 -20.76
CA ILE A 20 9.55 -9.80 -21.18
C ILE A 20 9.82 -11.20 -20.67
N ASN A 21 9.30 -11.57 -19.51
CA ASN A 21 9.70 -12.81 -18.81
C ASN A 21 8.65 -13.94 -18.87
N ASN A 22 7.75 -13.94 -19.84
CA ASN A 22 6.67 -14.92 -19.97
C ASN A 22 5.84 -15.09 -18.69
N ALA A 23 5.69 -13.99 -17.92
CA ALA A 23 4.90 -13.99 -16.73
C ALA A 23 3.46 -13.57 -17.02
N PHE A 24 2.53 -13.95 -16.16
CA PHE A 24 1.13 -13.56 -16.28
C PHE A 24 0.73 -12.66 -15.14
N ALA A 25 0.17 -11.48 -15.45
CA ALA A 25 -0.46 -10.61 -14.48
C ALA A 25 -1.98 -10.66 -14.67
N ILE A 26 -2.65 -11.33 -13.75
CA ILE A 26 -4.11 -11.58 -13.83
C ILE A 26 -4.78 -10.71 -12.74
N ASN A 27 -5.59 -9.76 -13.16
CA ASN A 27 -6.41 -8.93 -12.26
C ASN A 27 -7.81 -9.54 -12.08
N TYR A 28 -8.57 -9.02 -11.13
CA TYR A 28 -9.90 -9.49 -10.73
C TYR A 28 -9.94 -10.97 -10.29
N MET A 29 -8.81 -11.53 -9.90
CA MET A 29 -8.71 -12.89 -9.37
C MET A 29 -8.47 -12.82 -7.87
N GLU A 30 -9.45 -13.24 -7.10
CA GLU A 30 -9.34 -13.35 -5.64
C GLU A 30 -8.92 -14.76 -5.27
N ILE A 31 -7.80 -14.88 -4.57
CA ILE A 31 -7.36 -16.16 -4.02
C ILE A 31 -8.18 -16.44 -2.76
N THR A 32 -8.94 -17.54 -2.78
CA THR A 32 -9.86 -17.90 -1.70
C THR A 32 -9.36 -19.04 -0.84
N ASP A 33 -8.45 -19.85 -1.36
CA ASP A 33 -7.91 -21.00 -0.63
C ASP A 33 -6.52 -21.38 -1.14
N ILE A 34 -5.67 -21.87 -0.23
CA ILE A 34 -4.34 -22.41 -0.53
C ILE A 34 -4.18 -23.68 0.29
N LYS A 35 -3.87 -24.78 -0.37
CA LYS A 35 -3.64 -26.09 0.26
C LYS A 35 -2.29 -26.65 -0.15
N LYS A 36 -1.50 -27.10 0.82
CA LYS A 36 -0.27 -27.84 0.55
C LYS A 36 -0.63 -29.27 0.09
N GLN A 37 -0.12 -29.66 -1.03
CA GLN A 37 -0.09 -31.03 -1.49
C GLN A 37 1.37 -31.48 -1.57
N SER A 38 1.66 -32.74 -1.45
CA SER A 38 3.01 -33.32 -1.32
C SER A 38 4.20 -32.44 -1.78
N SER A 39 4.26 -32.06 -3.04
CA SER A 39 5.35 -31.24 -3.62
C SER A 39 4.91 -29.87 -4.16
N LYS A 40 3.62 -29.55 -4.11
CA LYS A 40 3.05 -28.35 -4.72
C LYS A 40 1.99 -27.73 -3.81
N TYR A 41 1.64 -26.49 -4.11
CA TYR A 41 0.47 -25.82 -3.54
C TYR A 41 -0.66 -25.82 -4.56
N GLN A 42 -1.84 -26.20 -4.13
CA GLN A 42 -3.10 -26.02 -4.87
C GLN A 42 -3.71 -24.69 -4.43
N ILE A 43 -3.99 -23.82 -5.38
CA ILE A 43 -4.49 -22.48 -5.16
C ILE A 43 -5.85 -22.36 -5.82
N THR A 44 -6.87 -22.03 -5.04
CA THR A 44 -8.22 -21.78 -5.55
C THR A 44 -8.43 -20.27 -5.68
N ALA A 45 -8.88 -19.84 -6.84
CA ALA A 45 -9.18 -18.44 -7.13
C ALA A 45 -10.58 -18.27 -7.72
N ILE A 46 -11.18 -17.11 -7.48
CA ILE A 46 -12.48 -16.72 -8.04
C ILE A 46 -12.29 -15.49 -8.91
N ASN A 47 -12.77 -15.54 -10.13
CA ASN A 47 -12.86 -14.37 -10.99
C ASN A 47 -14.03 -13.48 -10.51
N LYS A 48 -13.70 -12.29 -10.03
CA LYS A 48 -14.67 -11.33 -9.45
C LYS A 48 -15.62 -10.72 -10.50
N LEU A 49 -15.32 -10.86 -11.79
CA LEU A 49 -16.19 -10.34 -12.86
C LEU A 49 -17.35 -11.27 -13.19
N ASN A 50 -17.14 -12.59 -13.11
CA ASN A 50 -18.13 -13.59 -13.53
C ASN A 50 -18.38 -14.72 -12.53
N GLY A 51 -17.66 -14.73 -11.39
CA GLY A 51 -17.81 -15.74 -10.34
C GLY A 51 -17.18 -17.11 -10.65
N ASN A 52 -16.54 -17.28 -11.79
CA ASN A 52 -15.91 -18.56 -12.14
C ASN A 52 -14.76 -18.90 -11.21
N LYS A 53 -14.67 -20.16 -10.82
CA LYS A 53 -13.59 -20.70 -9.99
C LYS A 53 -12.50 -21.31 -10.87
N PHE A 54 -11.26 -21.08 -10.45
CA PHE A 54 -10.07 -21.63 -11.09
C PHE A 54 -9.19 -22.31 -10.05
N THR A 55 -8.47 -23.33 -10.48
CA THR A 55 -7.48 -24.01 -9.66
C THR A 55 -6.13 -23.91 -10.35
N PHE A 56 -5.12 -23.46 -9.61
CA PHE A 56 -3.73 -23.37 -10.05
C PHE A 56 -2.86 -24.26 -9.18
N PHE A 57 -1.71 -24.64 -9.72
CA PHE A 57 -0.68 -25.35 -8.96
C PHE A 57 0.62 -24.57 -9.04
N ALA A 58 1.28 -24.42 -7.90
CA ALA A 58 2.55 -23.70 -7.80
C ALA A 58 3.55 -24.49 -6.95
N ASN A 59 4.82 -24.42 -7.32
CA ASN A 59 5.90 -25.00 -6.51
C ASN A 59 6.27 -24.07 -5.34
N ASN A 60 6.20 -22.76 -5.58
CA ASN A 60 6.53 -21.71 -4.60
C ASN A 60 5.44 -20.65 -4.58
N ILE A 61 5.24 -20.01 -3.44
CA ILE A 61 4.30 -18.90 -3.27
C ILE A 61 5.01 -17.71 -2.62
N ILE A 62 4.80 -16.54 -3.21
CA ILE A 62 5.13 -15.25 -2.59
C ILE A 62 3.82 -14.49 -2.40
N ALA A 63 3.38 -14.38 -1.16
CA ALA A 63 2.18 -13.62 -0.81
C ALA A 63 2.53 -12.17 -0.52
N ALA A 64 2.12 -11.26 -1.39
CA ALA A 64 2.27 -9.82 -1.24
C ALA A 64 0.89 -9.16 -1.06
N THR A 65 0.13 -9.62 -0.08
CA THR A 65 -1.30 -9.32 0.11
C THR A 65 -1.56 -7.94 0.77
N GLY A 66 -0.49 -7.23 1.14
CA GLY A 66 -0.60 -5.89 1.75
C GLY A 66 -1.36 -5.92 3.07
N VAL A 67 -2.55 -5.32 3.10
CA VAL A 67 -3.40 -5.23 4.30
C VAL A 67 -4.30 -6.46 4.50
N HIS A 68 -4.35 -7.37 3.53
CA HIS A 68 -5.24 -8.54 3.58
C HIS A 68 -4.55 -9.73 4.22
N ALA A 69 -5.31 -10.49 5.00
CA ALA A 69 -4.85 -11.76 5.54
C ALA A 69 -4.64 -12.79 4.41
N LEU A 70 -3.85 -13.82 4.71
CA LEU A 70 -3.74 -14.97 3.83
C LEU A 70 -5.05 -15.77 3.85
N PRO A 71 -5.43 -16.41 2.74
CA PRO A 71 -6.65 -17.20 2.68
C PRO A 71 -6.44 -18.62 3.27
N GLY A 72 -7.57 -19.27 3.58
CA GLY A 72 -7.60 -20.68 3.99
C GLY A 72 -6.86 -20.97 5.30
N ASP A 73 -6.19 -22.09 5.37
CA ASP A 73 -5.48 -22.58 6.56
C ASP A 73 -4.31 -21.68 6.98
N TYR A 74 -3.90 -20.76 6.11
CA TYR A 74 -2.81 -19.82 6.36
C TYR A 74 -3.26 -18.47 6.95
N SER A 75 -4.56 -18.24 7.10
CA SER A 75 -5.12 -16.97 7.63
C SER A 75 -4.59 -16.60 9.02
N VAL A 76 -4.34 -17.59 9.86
CA VAL A 76 -3.86 -17.40 11.25
C VAL A 76 -2.36 -17.07 11.30
N LYS A 77 -1.60 -17.38 10.24
CA LYS A 77 -0.16 -17.18 10.18
C LYS A 77 0.25 -15.75 9.78
N SER A 78 -0.70 -14.91 9.38
CA SER A 78 -0.46 -13.51 8.97
C SER A 78 -0.40 -12.54 10.15
N SER A 79 0.36 -12.88 11.20
CA SER A 79 0.54 -12.01 12.38
C SER A 79 1.64 -10.97 12.17
N GLY A 80 1.52 -9.84 12.85
CA GLY A 80 2.57 -8.80 12.89
C GLY A 80 2.34 -7.61 11.96
N ILE A 81 1.13 -7.44 11.43
CA ILE A 81 0.77 -6.25 10.65
C ILE A 81 -0.08 -5.31 11.52
N LYS A 82 0.36 -4.06 11.62
CA LYS A 82 -0.40 -2.96 12.20
C LYS A 82 -0.93 -2.06 11.09
N PHE A 83 -2.19 -1.67 11.17
CA PHE A 83 -2.79 -0.80 10.17
C PHE A 83 -2.68 0.67 10.56
N SER A 84 -2.46 1.53 9.58
CA SER A 84 -2.51 2.97 9.75
C SER A 84 -3.26 3.60 8.59
N GLY A 85 -4.31 4.34 8.90
CA GLY A 85 -5.06 5.15 7.95
C GLY A 85 -4.29 6.41 7.55
N GLY A 86 -4.44 6.84 6.30
CA GLY A 86 -3.89 8.10 5.83
C GLY A 86 -4.86 8.79 4.89
N ALA A 87 -5.40 9.92 5.32
CA ALA A 87 -6.40 10.68 4.60
C ALA A 87 -5.80 11.84 3.81
N HIS A 88 -6.48 12.20 2.73
CA HIS A 88 -6.18 13.37 1.91
C HIS A 88 -7.46 14.11 1.57
N LEU A 89 -7.35 15.41 1.41
CA LEU A 89 -8.40 16.28 0.89
C LEU A 89 -8.00 16.85 -0.47
N ILE A 90 -8.97 16.99 -1.35
CA ILE A 90 -8.82 17.72 -2.61
C ILE A 90 -9.56 19.04 -2.48
N LEU A 91 -8.82 20.12 -2.47
CA LEU A 91 -9.36 21.47 -2.52
C LEU A 91 -9.59 21.86 -3.97
N LYS A 92 -10.69 22.55 -4.24
CA LYS A 92 -11.01 23.03 -5.58
C LYS A 92 -10.02 24.12 -5.99
N ASP A 93 -9.48 24.03 -7.18
CA ASP A 93 -8.50 24.96 -7.74
C ASP A 93 -7.25 25.11 -6.86
N ASP A 94 -6.75 26.33 -6.69
CA ASP A 94 -5.60 26.67 -5.83
C ASP A 94 -5.96 27.71 -4.76
N PRO A 95 -6.83 27.37 -3.78
CA PRO A 95 -7.25 28.32 -2.76
C PRO A 95 -6.12 28.74 -1.82
N LEU A 96 -5.04 28.00 -1.80
CA LEU A 96 -3.87 28.26 -0.96
C LEU A 96 -2.78 29.06 -1.70
N LYS A 97 -3.00 29.41 -2.97
CA LYS A 97 -2.10 30.19 -3.83
C LYS A 97 -0.68 29.58 -3.90
N ILE A 98 -0.62 28.25 -4.01
CA ILE A 98 0.67 27.56 -4.14
C ILE A 98 1.30 27.73 -5.53
N ASN A 99 0.53 28.23 -6.52
CA ASN A 99 1.00 28.58 -7.86
C ASN A 99 1.76 27.42 -8.54
N GLY A 100 1.24 26.21 -8.41
CA GLY A 100 1.83 25.02 -9.00
C GLY A 100 3.05 24.45 -8.24
N ASN A 101 3.44 25.04 -7.12
CA ASN A 101 4.54 24.55 -6.29
C ASN A 101 4.07 23.49 -5.29
N GLY A 102 4.94 22.55 -4.98
CA GLY A 102 4.73 21.64 -3.85
C GLY A 102 5.23 22.28 -2.56
N ILE A 103 4.39 22.30 -1.53
CA ILE A 103 4.74 22.82 -0.21
C ILE A 103 4.77 21.67 0.78
N LEU A 104 5.77 21.70 1.63
CA LEU A 104 5.93 20.78 2.74
C LEU A 104 5.71 21.54 4.04
N LEU A 105 4.65 21.19 4.78
CA LEU A 105 4.41 21.73 6.11
C LEU A 105 5.29 20.96 7.11
N PRO A 106 6.26 21.63 7.73
CA PRO A 106 7.36 20.93 8.39
C PRO A 106 6.96 20.33 9.74
N LYS A 107 5.93 20.85 10.38
CA LYS A 107 5.57 20.46 11.74
C LYS A 107 4.07 20.56 11.98
N THR A 108 3.43 19.40 12.05
CA THR A 108 2.06 19.28 12.55
C THR A 108 2.04 19.19 14.09
N GLU A 109 0.86 19.21 14.70
CA GLU A 109 0.68 19.08 16.17
C GLU A 109 1.39 17.85 16.73
N ASP A 110 1.46 16.79 15.96
CA ASP A 110 2.06 15.51 16.32
C ASP A 110 3.44 15.28 15.68
N ASN A 111 4.12 16.36 15.28
CA ASN A 111 5.47 16.37 14.70
C ASN A 111 5.59 15.61 13.37
N ARG A 112 4.56 15.61 12.56
CA ARG A 112 4.58 15.00 11.22
C ARG A 112 4.77 16.06 10.14
N ILE A 113 5.01 15.55 8.96
CA ILE A 113 5.09 16.34 7.73
C ILE A 113 3.76 16.16 6.98
N MET A 114 3.19 17.28 6.55
CA MET A 114 2.03 17.30 5.67
C MET A 114 2.42 17.92 4.34
N PHE A 115 1.90 17.39 3.25
CA PHE A 115 2.16 17.89 1.91
C PHE A 115 0.96 18.65 1.38
N VAL A 116 1.25 19.74 0.66
CA VAL A 116 0.30 20.49 -0.14
C VAL A 116 0.84 20.51 -1.56
N LEU A 117 0.15 19.85 -2.48
CA LEU A 117 0.66 19.61 -3.83
C LEU A 117 -0.37 19.99 -4.90
N PRO A 118 0.07 20.47 -6.08
CA PRO A 118 -0.81 20.65 -7.22
C PRO A 118 -1.30 19.28 -7.72
N TRP A 119 -2.60 19.19 -8.02
CA TRP A 119 -3.26 17.94 -8.39
C TRP A 119 -4.33 18.14 -9.44
N PHE A 120 -4.02 17.96 -10.73
CA PHE A 120 -4.97 18.05 -11.85
C PHE A 120 -5.82 19.32 -11.85
N GLY A 121 -5.19 20.49 -11.71
CA GLY A 121 -5.87 21.78 -11.62
C GLY A 121 -6.46 22.10 -10.23
N ASN A 122 -6.35 21.21 -9.29
CA ASN A 122 -6.76 21.37 -7.90
C ASN A 122 -5.54 21.29 -6.95
N THR A 123 -5.78 21.37 -5.67
CA THR A 123 -4.75 21.21 -4.63
C THR A 123 -5.05 19.99 -3.77
N ILE A 124 -4.12 19.04 -3.67
CA ILE A 124 -4.21 17.93 -2.72
C ILE A 124 -3.46 18.25 -1.44
N VAL A 125 -4.07 17.95 -0.30
CA VAL A 125 -3.46 18.13 1.02
C VAL A 125 -3.53 16.83 1.80
N GLY A 126 -2.46 16.49 2.49
CA GLY A 126 -2.34 15.30 3.35
C GLY A 126 -0.88 14.95 3.59
N THR A 127 -0.65 13.99 4.40
CA THR A 127 -1.52 12.91 4.84
C THR A 127 -1.68 12.92 6.35
N THR A 128 -2.74 12.29 6.84
CA THR A 128 -2.85 11.89 8.25
C THR A 128 -2.17 10.52 8.46
N ASP A 129 -2.09 10.09 9.71
CA ASP A 129 -1.57 8.78 10.09
C ASP A 129 -2.27 8.38 11.40
N THR A 130 -3.36 7.69 11.27
CA THR A 130 -4.26 7.35 12.36
C THR A 130 -4.37 5.82 12.50
N GLU A 131 -4.46 5.34 13.74
CA GLU A 131 -4.63 3.91 14.01
C GLU A 131 -6.06 3.46 13.68
N THR A 132 -6.99 4.41 13.63
CA THR A 132 -8.39 4.17 13.27
C THR A 132 -8.67 4.68 11.86
N PHE A 133 -9.53 4.00 11.14
CA PHE A 133 -10.01 4.42 9.82
C PHE A 133 -11.49 4.04 9.67
N SER A 134 -12.18 4.74 8.80
CA SER A 134 -13.57 4.44 8.44
C SER A 134 -13.62 3.60 7.16
N GLY A 135 -14.72 2.88 6.96
CA GLY A 135 -14.91 2.01 5.80
C GLY A 135 -14.36 0.60 6.02
N THR A 136 -14.03 -0.08 4.93
CA THR A 136 -13.45 -1.43 4.92
C THR A 136 -12.00 -1.38 4.46
N LEU A 137 -11.26 -2.49 4.60
CA LEU A 137 -9.89 -2.61 4.07
C LEU A 137 -9.82 -2.34 2.57
N ASP A 138 -10.85 -2.76 1.81
CA ASP A 138 -10.93 -2.54 0.37
C ASP A 138 -11.37 -1.13 -0.01
N ARG A 139 -12.14 -0.47 0.85
CA ARG A 139 -12.71 0.86 0.62
C ARG A 139 -12.58 1.76 1.84
N PRO A 140 -11.35 2.09 2.25
CA PRO A 140 -11.14 3.00 3.36
C PRO A 140 -11.64 4.41 3.03
N ARG A 141 -12.16 5.09 4.04
CA ARG A 141 -12.68 6.45 3.92
C ARG A 141 -11.99 7.35 4.94
N ALA A 142 -11.79 8.60 4.58
CA ALA A 142 -11.37 9.63 5.52
C ALA A 142 -12.49 9.88 6.53
N ASN A 143 -12.20 9.74 7.82
CA ASN A 143 -13.13 10.07 8.89
C ASN A 143 -13.19 11.59 9.13
N ASN A 144 -14.06 12.05 9.99
CA ASN A 144 -14.19 13.48 10.27
C ASN A 144 -12.98 14.05 11.01
N GLU A 145 -12.40 13.29 11.92
CA GLU A 145 -11.21 13.69 12.68
C GLU A 145 -10.01 13.93 11.74
N ASP A 146 -9.81 13.05 10.76
CA ASP A 146 -8.78 13.23 9.72
C ASP A 146 -8.99 14.51 8.92
N LYS A 147 -10.23 14.80 8.52
CA LYS A 147 -10.57 15.99 7.74
C LYS A 147 -10.34 17.26 8.54
N GLU A 148 -10.83 17.29 9.78
CA GLU A 148 -10.65 18.42 10.70
C GLU A 148 -9.17 18.65 11.02
N TYR A 149 -8.40 17.58 11.21
CA TYR A 149 -6.96 17.67 11.41
C TYR A 149 -6.28 18.36 10.21
N ILE A 150 -6.56 17.95 8.99
CA ILE A 150 -6.00 18.56 7.78
C ILE A 150 -6.41 20.02 7.67
N ILE A 151 -7.71 20.33 7.82
CA ILE A 151 -8.25 21.70 7.71
C ILE A 151 -7.61 22.62 8.75
N ARG A 152 -7.48 22.16 10.00
CA ARG A 152 -6.88 22.93 11.08
C ARG A 152 -5.42 23.33 10.78
N HIS A 153 -4.64 22.40 10.20
CA HIS A 153 -3.27 22.68 9.80
C HIS A 153 -3.18 23.62 8.59
N ILE A 154 -4.07 23.48 7.60
CA ILE A 154 -4.15 24.43 6.47
C ILE A 154 -4.43 25.84 6.99
N LYS A 155 -5.45 26.01 7.82
CA LYS A 155 -5.78 27.32 8.42
C LYS A 155 -4.60 27.94 9.14
N LYS A 156 -3.89 27.15 9.93
CA LYS A 156 -2.73 27.61 10.70
C LYS A 156 -1.58 28.07 9.81
N TYR A 157 -1.26 27.36 8.73
CA TYR A 157 -0.08 27.66 7.92
C TYR A 157 -0.35 28.66 6.78
N PHE A 158 -1.56 28.73 6.27
CA PHE A 158 -1.90 29.60 5.15
C PHE A 158 -2.75 30.82 5.55
N ASN A 159 -3.07 30.95 6.83
CA ASN A 159 -3.89 32.07 7.34
C ASN A 159 -5.19 32.26 6.55
N VAL A 160 -5.90 31.17 6.31
CA VAL A 160 -7.19 31.14 5.59
C VAL A 160 -8.31 30.77 6.55
N ASP A 161 -9.45 31.48 6.46
CA ASP A 161 -10.58 31.27 7.36
C ASP A 161 -11.46 30.09 6.91
N ASN A 162 -11.70 29.99 5.62
CA ASN A 162 -12.54 28.96 5.04
C ASN A 162 -11.73 28.05 4.11
N VAL A 163 -11.84 26.72 4.36
CA VAL A 163 -11.24 25.70 3.54
C VAL A 163 -12.33 24.74 3.10
N GLU A 164 -12.70 24.82 1.83
CA GLU A 164 -13.64 23.90 1.23
C GLU A 164 -12.90 22.81 0.44
N TYR A 165 -13.38 21.59 0.55
CA TYR A 165 -12.84 20.47 -0.21
C TYR A 165 -13.93 19.82 -1.08
N THR A 166 -13.58 19.42 -2.29
CA THR A 166 -14.48 18.78 -3.24
C THR A 166 -14.56 17.28 -3.04
N SER A 167 -13.48 16.69 -2.57
CA SER A 167 -13.42 15.25 -2.28
C SER A 167 -12.41 14.90 -1.21
N SER A 168 -12.57 13.72 -0.62
CA SER A 168 -11.63 13.14 0.32
C SER A 168 -11.44 11.67 0.03
N TRP A 169 -10.26 11.15 0.30
CA TRP A 169 -9.97 9.73 0.22
C TRP A 169 -8.98 9.31 1.29
N SER A 170 -8.93 8.04 1.58
CA SER A 170 -7.99 7.46 2.52
C SER A 170 -7.37 6.20 1.93
N GLY A 171 -6.18 5.87 2.43
CA GLY A 171 -5.52 4.60 2.19
C GLY A 171 -5.12 3.97 3.52
N ILE A 172 -4.92 2.66 3.53
CA ILE A 172 -4.43 1.93 4.69
C ILE A 172 -3.00 1.48 4.41
N ARG A 173 -2.11 1.75 5.36
CA ARG A 173 -0.73 1.28 5.35
C ARG A 173 -0.66 -0.01 6.17
N ALA A 174 -0.06 -1.05 5.59
CA ALA A 174 0.37 -2.22 6.33
C ALA A 174 1.75 -1.92 6.91
N LEU A 175 1.82 -1.74 8.22
CA LEU A 175 3.05 -1.49 8.95
C LEU A 175 3.46 -2.76 9.69
N ILE A 176 4.77 -2.92 9.94
CA ILE A 176 5.27 -4.05 10.73
C ILE A 176 5.07 -3.74 12.21
N ASP A 177 4.36 -4.60 12.92
CA ASP A 177 4.19 -4.46 14.37
C ASP A 177 5.45 -4.93 15.12
N ASN A 178 6.28 -4.00 15.50
CA ASN A 178 7.44 -4.25 16.36
C ASN A 178 7.07 -4.19 17.84
N LYS A 179 5.95 -4.76 18.26
CA LYS A 179 5.41 -4.96 19.63
C LYS A 179 5.65 -3.87 20.72
N LEU A 180 6.43 -2.83 20.45
CA LEU A 180 6.92 -1.86 21.43
C LEU A 180 6.72 -0.38 21.05
N THR A 181 6.18 -0.06 19.88
CA THR A 181 6.12 1.34 19.43
C THR A 181 4.77 1.73 18.81
N SER A 182 4.38 3.01 19.01
CA SER A 182 3.24 3.60 18.31
C SER A 182 3.47 3.57 16.79
N THR A 183 2.41 3.67 15.98
CA THR A 183 2.49 3.70 14.49
C THR A 183 3.48 4.72 13.95
N LYS A 184 3.74 5.79 14.71
CA LYS A 184 4.70 6.86 14.36
C LYS A 184 6.14 6.37 14.22
N ASN A 185 6.54 5.38 15.02
CA ASN A 185 7.90 4.85 15.10
C ASN A 185 8.06 3.46 14.47
N VAL A 186 6.99 2.91 13.88
CA VAL A 186 7.05 1.60 13.22
C VAL A 186 7.88 1.68 11.95
N SER A 187 8.74 0.70 11.75
CA SER A 187 9.61 0.61 10.58
C SER A 187 8.78 0.61 9.29
N ARG A 188 9.16 1.46 8.33
CA ARG A 188 8.63 1.45 6.97
C ARG A 188 9.44 0.54 6.04
N GLY A 189 10.25 -0.32 6.60
CA GLY A 189 10.94 -1.40 5.90
C GLY A 189 9.96 -2.48 5.44
N HIS A 190 10.47 -3.50 4.81
CA HIS A 190 9.73 -4.72 4.50
C HIS A 190 10.22 -5.85 5.39
N PHE A 191 9.36 -6.85 5.54
CA PHE A 191 9.63 -8.03 6.34
C PHE A 191 9.12 -9.28 5.62
N PHE A 192 9.88 -10.35 5.72
CA PHE A 192 9.51 -11.65 5.19
C PHE A 192 9.13 -12.59 6.33
N ASN A 193 7.96 -13.17 6.23
CA ASN A 193 7.50 -14.22 7.13
C ASN A 193 7.51 -15.56 6.38
N ASN A 194 8.26 -16.52 6.88
CA ASN A 194 8.23 -17.89 6.37
C ASN A 194 6.93 -18.56 6.82
N VAL A 195 5.98 -18.67 5.91
CA VAL A 195 4.67 -19.28 6.14
C VAL A 195 4.79 -20.82 6.11
N ASP A 196 5.55 -21.32 5.15
CA ASP A 196 5.88 -22.74 4.97
C ASP A 196 7.22 -22.84 4.20
N GLU A 197 7.74 -24.03 3.97
CA GLU A 197 9.05 -24.31 3.34
C GLU A 197 9.29 -23.55 2.03
N ARG A 198 8.28 -23.42 1.19
CA ARG A 198 8.33 -22.72 -0.11
C ARG A 198 7.22 -21.69 -0.24
N PHE A 199 6.84 -21.11 0.89
CA PHE A 199 5.79 -20.13 0.95
C PHE A 199 6.21 -18.99 1.89
N ILE A 200 6.47 -17.82 1.33
CA ILE A 200 6.78 -16.59 2.09
C ILE A 200 5.69 -15.54 1.94
N GLN A 201 5.49 -14.78 2.99
CA GLN A 201 4.63 -13.59 2.98
C GLN A 201 5.49 -12.34 3.14
N ILE A 202 5.21 -11.33 2.31
CA ILE A 202 5.84 -10.02 2.39
C ILE A 202 4.90 -9.06 3.09
N SER A 203 5.41 -8.35 4.09
CA SER A 203 4.69 -7.31 4.82
C SER A 203 5.45 -5.99 4.82
N GLY A 204 4.73 -4.86 4.81
CA GLY A 204 5.33 -3.52 4.76
C GLY A 204 5.93 -3.16 3.39
N GLY A 205 7.01 -2.39 3.43
CA GLY A 205 7.71 -1.93 2.23
C GLY A 205 7.08 -0.71 1.56
N LYS A 206 7.74 -0.23 0.53
CA LYS A 206 7.30 0.89 -0.30
C LYS A 206 7.29 0.47 -1.76
N LEU A 207 6.35 1.01 -2.54
CA LEU A 207 6.28 0.75 -3.98
C LEU A 207 7.59 1.05 -4.71
N THR A 208 8.34 2.06 -4.28
CA THR A 208 9.63 2.43 -4.87
C THR A 208 10.75 1.42 -4.60
N GLY A 209 10.61 0.57 -3.57
CA GLY A 209 11.54 -0.50 -3.23
C GLY A 209 11.20 -1.86 -3.85
N PHE A 210 10.22 -1.94 -4.76
CA PHE A 210 9.68 -3.21 -5.23
C PHE A 210 10.72 -4.15 -5.86
N ARG A 211 11.72 -3.61 -6.56
CA ARG A 211 12.79 -4.43 -7.17
C ARG A 211 13.67 -5.11 -6.11
N LEU A 212 14.06 -4.36 -5.07
CA LEU A 212 14.83 -4.92 -3.96
C LEU A 212 14.02 -5.98 -3.22
N ILE A 213 12.75 -5.70 -2.90
CA ILE A 213 11.86 -6.64 -2.24
C ILE A 213 11.70 -7.93 -3.08
N ALA A 214 11.52 -7.80 -4.38
CA ALA A 214 11.42 -8.94 -5.28
C ALA A 214 12.72 -9.77 -5.29
N LYS A 215 13.88 -9.11 -5.40
CA LYS A 215 15.19 -9.77 -5.34
C LYS A 215 15.34 -10.58 -4.06
N GLU A 216 15.19 -9.95 -2.92
CA GLU A 216 15.33 -10.59 -1.61
C GLU A 216 14.31 -11.73 -1.40
N SER A 217 13.09 -11.59 -1.94
CA SER A 217 12.08 -12.68 -1.93
C SER A 217 12.57 -13.92 -2.65
N LEU A 218 13.21 -13.73 -3.80
CA LEU A 218 13.74 -14.84 -4.61
C LEU A 218 14.98 -15.46 -3.97
N GLU A 219 15.87 -14.64 -3.41
CA GLU A 219 17.03 -15.12 -2.66
C GLU A 219 16.62 -16.01 -1.47
N LEU A 220 15.55 -15.64 -0.76
CA LEU A 220 14.99 -16.45 0.34
C LEU A 220 14.39 -17.79 -0.13
N LEU A 221 13.76 -17.82 -1.29
CA LEU A 221 13.11 -19.05 -1.79
C LEU A 221 14.05 -19.99 -2.54
N PHE A 222 15.12 -19.46 -3.12
CA PHE A 222 16.01 -20.21 -4.02
C PHE A 222 17.46 -20.24 -3.58
N SER A 223 17.78 -19.78 -2.39
CA SER A 223 19.00 -19.53 -1.63
C SER A 223 20.39 -19.88 -2.24
N ASP A 224 20.55 -20.74 -3.22
CA ASP A 224 21.89 -21.14 -3.72
C ASP A 224 22.05 -21.07 -5.24
N ASN A 225 21.02 -20.71 -6.02
CA ASN A 225 21.07 -20.79 -7.49
C ASN A 225 20.42 -19.59 -8.21
N PHE A 226 20.32 -18.43 -7.54
CA PHE A 226 19.67 -17.29 -8.14
C PHE A 226 20.68 -16.24 -8.63
N GLU A 227 20.97 -16.25 -9.94
CA GLU A 227 21.66 -15.15 -10.63
C GLU A 227 20.62 -14.20 -11.26
N LEU A 228 20.72 -12.92 -10.93
CA LEU A 228 19.97 -11.87 -11.61
C LEU A 228 20.60 -11.65 -13.00
N THR A 229 19.92 -12.08 -14.04
CA THR A 229 20.24 -11.69 -15.43
C THR A 229 19.74 -10.28 -15.74
#